data_36ac22d09bac15e4d141637bcb2d2f73
#
_entry.id   36ac22d09bac15e4d141637bcb2d2f73
#
_cell.length_a   1.000
_cell.length_b   1.000
_cell.length_c   1.000
_cell.angle_alpha   90.00
_cell.angle_beta   90.00
_cell.angle_gamma   90.00
#
_symmetry.space_group_name_H-M   'P 1'
#
loop_
_entity.id
_entity.type
_entity.pdbx_description
1 polymer ?
#
loop_
_entity_poly.entity_id
_entity_poly.type
_entity_poly.pdbx_seq_one_letter_code
_entity_poly.pdbx_strand_id
1 'polypeptide(L)'
;MKYAFDPDWTAKSHEIAKTLGYKWVMPDRLTVVRSWGSKTRRTIARIHCIGKVMMLGMGHKKSFYVIELITEKFDRQPQKEQLETIIHELMHIPRTFGGGFRHHDHVCSQNVKAELERYANMQVLVK
;
A
#
# COMPACT_ATOMS: atom_id res chain seq x y z
N MET A 1 -4.27 -20.83 -4.95
CA MET A 1 -3.60 -19.59 -4.56
C MET A 1 -2.62 -19.88 -3.43
N LYS A 2 -1.47 -19.27 -3.49
CA LYS A 2 -0.45 -19.37 -2.45
C LYS A 2 -0.17 -17.96 -1.93
N TYR A 3 0.09 -17.81 -0.63
CA TYR A 3 0.40 -16.52 -0.02
C TYR A 3 1.66 -16.62 0.83
N ALA A 4 2.41 -15.52 0.90
CA ALA A 4 3.57 -15.41 1.78
C ALA A 4 3.76 -13.96 2.22
N PHE A 5 4.22 -13.77 3.45
CA PHE A 5 4.61 -12.47 3.97
C PHE A 5 5.85 -11.96 3.24
N ASP A 6 5.90 -10.68 2.94
CA ASP A 6 7.04 -10.03 2.27
C ASP A 6 7.65 -8.99 3.21
N PRO A 7 8.72 -9.35 3.93
CA PRO A 7 9.35 -8.42 4.88
C PRO A 7 10.02 -7.23 4.18
N ASP A 8 10.58 -7.42 3.00
CA ASP A 8 11.31 -6.36 2.30
C ASP A 8 10.36 -5.26 1.81
N TRP A 9 9.26 -5.64 1.16
CA TRP A 9 8.28 -4.67 0.72
C TRP A 9 7.46 -4.10 1.87
N THR A 10 7.29 -4.83 2.98
CA THR A 10 6.71 -4.27 4.20
C THR A 10 7.57 -3.12 4.70
N ALA A 11 8.87 -3.34 4.87
CA ALA A 11 9.80 -2.30 5.30
C ALA A 11 9.84 -1.14 4.31
N LYS A 12 9.83 -1.43 3.00
CA LYS A 12 9.84 -0.41 1.97
C LYS A 12 8.57 0.43 1.98
N SER A 13 7.40 -0.19 2.18
CA SER A 13 6.14 0.55 2.27
C SER A 13 6.11 1.48 3.49
N HIS A 14 6.66 1.05 4.62
CA HIS A 14 6.78 1.90 5.81
C HIS A 14 7.68 3.10 5.52
N GLU A 15 8.81 2.88 4.87
CA GLU A 15 9.76 3.94 4.52
C GLU A 15 9.12 4.95 3.56
N ILE A 16 8.40 4.48 2.54
CA ILE A 16 7.72 5.35 1.58
C ILE A 16 6.67 6.22 2.29
N ALA A 17 5.84 5.62 3.13
CA ALA A 17 4.80 6.34 3.87
C ALA A 17 5.42 7.41 4.78
N LYS A 18 6.49 7.07 5.47
CA LYS A 18 7.21 8.00 6.35
C LYS A 18 7.82 9.16 5.55
N THR A 19 8.50 8.85 4.45
CA THR A 19 9.13 9.86 3.59
C THR A 19 8.11 10.81 3.00
N LEU A 20 6.95 10.29 2.56
CA LEU A 20 5.87 11.12 2.03
C LEU A 20 5.09 11.88 3.10
N GLY A 21 5.39 11.64 4.38
CA GLY A 21 4.70 12.32 5.46
C GLY A 21 3.29 11.80 5.73
N TYR A 22 3.02 10.56 5.38
CA TYR A 22 1.72 9.91 5.65
C TYR A 22 1.67 9.49 7.12
N LYS A 23 1.52 10.46 8.00
CA LYS A 23 1.60 10.26 9.47
C LYS A 23 0.49 9.38 10.03
N TRP A 24 -0.62 9.26 9.31
CA TRP A 24 -1.76 8.42 9.71
C TRP A 24 -1.51 6.93 9.47
N VAL A 25 -0.52 6.59 8.65
CA VAL A 25 -0.17 5.18 8.40
C VAL A 25 0.58 4.64 9.60
N MET A 26 0.02 3.61 10.23
CA MET A 26 0.58 2.98 11.42
C MET A 26 1.43 1.77 10.99
N PRO A 27 2.77 1.84 11.12
CA PRO A 27 3.64 0.77 10.60
C PRO A 27 3.37 -0.59 11.23
N ASP A 28 3.01 -0.64 12.51
CA ASP A 28 2.68 -1.88 13.20
C ASP A 28 1.35 -2.50 12.74
N ARG A 29 0.59 -1.79 11.91
CA ARG A 29 -0.71 -2.23 11.38
C ARG A 29 -0.76 -2.24 9.87
N LEU A 30 0.40 -2.22 9.21
CA LEU A 30 0.52 -2.29 7.76
C LEU A 30 1.57 -3.32 7.40
N THR A 31 1.16 -4.32 6.61
CA THR A 31 2.07 -5.34 6.10
C THR A 31 1.87 -5.52 4.60
N VAL A 32 2.86 -6.13 3.96
CA VAL A 32 2.81 -6.51 2.56
C VAL A 32 2.95 -8.02 2.45
N VAL A 33 2.06 -8.62 1.67
CA VAL A 33 2.09 -10.06 1.37
C VAL A 33 2.17 -10.23 -0.14
N ARG A 34 2.63 -11.39 -0.56
CA ARG A 34 2.63 -11.80 -1.96
C ARG A 34 1.62 -12.90 -2.16
N SER A 35 1.02 -12.91 -3.35
CA SER A 35 0.17 -14.01 -3.78
C SER A 35 0.67 -14.57 -5.11
N TRP A 36 0.42 -15.84 -5.33
CA TRP A 36 0.73 -16.57 -6.57
C TRP A 36 -0.52 -17.32 -7.02
N GLY A 37 -0.70 -17.40 -8.33
CA GLY A 37 -1.80 -18.14 -8.92
C GLY A 37 -3.09 -17.36 -9.10
N SER A 38 -3.04 -16.04 -8.99
CA SER A 38 -4.20 -15.21 -9.28
C SER A 38 -4.53 -15.23 -10.77
N LYS A 39 -5.83 -15.30 -11.10
CA LYS A 39 -6.31 -15.27 -12.47
C LYS A 39 -6.66 -13.86 -12.95
N THR A 40 -6.40 -12.84 -12.15
CA THR A 40 -6.69 -11.46 -12.54
C THR A 40 -5.84 -11.06 -13.76
N ARG A 41 -6.43 -10.27 -14.67
CA ARG A 41 -5.73 -9.84 -15.88
C ARG A 41 -5.03 -8.50 -15.72
N ARG A 42 -5.58 -7.60 -14.93
CA ARG A 42 -5.11 -6.20 -14.84
C ARG A 42 -4.63 -5.80 -13.47
N THR A 43 -5.06 -6.50 -12.43
CA THR A 43 -4.71 -6.14 -11.07
C THR A 43 -3.27 -6.56 -10.76
N ILE A 44 -2.43 -5.61 -10.37
CA ILE A 44 -1.03 -5.83 -10.02
C ILE A 44 -0.88 -5.96 -8.51
N ALA A 45 -1.69 -5.20 -7.77
CA ALA A 45 -1.74 -5.24 -6.32
C ALA A 45 -3.13 -4.87 -5.85
N ARG A 46 -3.44 -5.21 -4.62
CA ARG A 46 -4.70 -4.77 -3.98
C ARG A 46 -4.45 -4.57 -2.50
N ILE A 47 -5.28 -3.72 -1.90
CA ILE A 47 -5.19 -3.47 -0.47
C ILE A 47 -6.40 -4.04 0.23
N HIS A 48 -6.16 -4.62 1.40
CA HIS A 48 -7.18 -5.22 2.25
C HIS A 48 -7.17 -4.52 3.60
N CYS A 49 -8.32 -4.49 4.27
CA CYS A 49 -8.39 -3.96 5.62
C CYS A 49 -9.41 -4.72 6.45
N ILE A 50 -9.34 -4.56 7.76
CA ILE A 50 -10.39 -5.00 8.65
C ILE A 50 -11.47 -3.93 8.66
N GLY A 51 -12.71 -4.29 8.29
CA GLY A 51 -13.84 -3.37 8.26
C GLY A 51 -14.30 -2.96 9.66
N LYS A 52 -15.13 -1.92 9.71
CA LYS A 52 -15.56 -1.31 10.99
C LYS A 52 -16.26 -2.28 11.93
N VAL A 53 -17.13 -3.15 11.39
CA VAL A 53 -17.87 -4.11 12.23
C VAL A 53 -16.89 -5.09 12.87
N MET A 54 -15.95 -5.62 12.10
CA MET A 54 -14.93 -6.53 12.62
C MET A 54 -14.05 -5.86 13.65
N MET A 55 -13.63 -4.60 13.38
CA MET A 55 -12.84 -3.84 14.33
C MET A 55 -13.53 -3.73 15.69
N LEU A 56 -14.81 -3.35 15.68
CA LEU A 56 -15.58 -3.20 16.92
C LEU A 56 -15.70 -4.53 17.66
N GLY A 57 -16.00 -5.60 16.92
CA GLY A 57 -16.13 -6.94 17.50
C GLY A 57 -14.83 -7.47 18.08
N MET A 58 -13.68 -7.08 17.50
CA MET A 58 -12.35 -7.47 17.97
C MET A 58 -11.79 -6.52 19.03
N GLY A 59 -12.49 -5.43 19.34
CA GLY A 59 -12.02 -4.45 20.34
C GLY A 59 -10.92 -3.52 19.85
N HIS A 60 -10.81 -3.32 18.54
CA HIS A 60 -9.79 -2.43 17.97
C HIS A 60 -10.38 -1.07 17.62
N LYS A 61 -9.60 -0.01 17.85
CA LYS A 61 -9.97 1.37 17.47
C LYS A 61 -9.42 1.76 16.10
N LYS A 62 -8.36 1.09 15.65
CA LYS A 62 -7.74 1.29 14.35
C LYS A 62 -7.73 -0.02 13.58
N SER A 63 -7.79 0.08 12.26
CA SER A 63 -7.80 -1.09 11.39
C SER A 63 -6.40 -1.68 11.21
N PHE A 64 -6.34 -2.77 10.49
CA PHE A 64 -5.11 -3.34 9.94
C PHE A 64 -5.24 -3.31 8.43
N TYR A 65 -4.15 -2.96 7.75
CA TYR A 65 -4.10 -2.89 6.29
C TYR A 65 -3.04 -3.84 5.77
N VAL A 66 -3.37 -4.54 4.70
CA VAL A 66 -2.44 -5.47 4.04
C VAL A 66 -2.43 -5.16 2.56
N ILE A 67 -1.24 -4.88 2.02
CA ILE A 67 -1.06 -4.75 0.57
C ILE A 67 -0.68 -6.12 0.03
N GLU A 68 -1.47 -6.62 -0.91
CA GLU A 68 -1.21 -7.89 -1.59
C GLU A 68 -0.59 -7.61 -2.96
N LEU A 69 0.62 -8.12 -3.17
CA LEU A 69 1.31 -8.02 -4.47
C LEU A 69 1.02 -9.28 -5.27
N ILE A 70 0.45 -9.12 -6.46
CA ILE A 70 0.22 -10.22 -7.39
C ILE A 70 1.58 -10.51 -8.04
N THR A 71 2.29 -11.51 -7.54
CA THR A 71 3.70 -11.72 -7.83
C THR A 71 4.00 -11.83 -9.32
N GLU A 72 3.20 -12.59 -10.07
CA GLU A 72 3.43 -12.79 -11.50
C GLU A 72 3.39 -11.48 -12.31
N LYS A 73 2.69 -10.49 -11.81
CA LYS A 73 2.55 -9.19 -12.49
C LYS A 73 3.45 -8.13 -11.90
N PHE A 74 3.54 -8.09 -10.56
CA PHE A 74 4.34 -7.09 -9.88
C PHE A 74 5.82 -7.22 -10.23
N ASP A 75 6.34 -8.45 -10.26
CA ASP A 75 7.76 -8.68 -10.52
C ASP A 75 8.16 -8.37 -11.96
N ARG A 76 7.20 -8.27 -12.89
CA ARG A 76 7.45 -7.86 -14.27
C ARG A 76 7.61 -6.35 -14.41
N GLN A 77 7.17 -5.58 -13.41
CA GLN A 77 7.27 -4.13 -13.48
C GLN A 77 8.70 -3.65 -13.25
N PRO A 78 9.15 -2.62 -13.98
CA PRO A 78 10.38 -1.91 -13.63
C PRO A 78 10.28 -1.32 -12.22
N GLN A 79 11.41 -1.09 -11.59
CA GLN A 79 11.46 -0.60 -10.21
C GLN A 79 10.61 0.66 -9.99
N LYS A 80 10.64 1.59 -10.93
CA LYS A 80 9.84 2.82 -10.85
C LYS A 80 8.35 2.53 -10.77
N GLU A 81 7.88 1.58 -11.58
CA GLU A 81 6.46 1.21 -11.59
C GLU A 81 6.09 0.42 -10.34
N GLN A 82 7.01 -0.36 -9.79
CA GLN A 82 6.78 -1.05 -8.51
C GLN A 82 6.56 -0.03 -7.39
N LEU A 83 7.37 1.03 -7.32
CA LEU A 83 7.18 2.11 -6.35
C LEU A 83 5.84 2.81 -6.57
N GLU A 84 5.48 3.07 -7.81
CA GLU A 84 4.19 3.67 -8.17
C GLU A 84 3.03 2.82 -7.68
N THR A 85 3.12 1.49 -7.83
CA THR A 85 2.10 0.56 -7.36
C THR A 85 1.95 0.62 -5.84
N ILE A 86 3.04 0.63 -5.10
CA ILE A 86 2.98 0.72 -3.63
C ILE A 86 2.37 2.06 -3.19
N ILE A 87 2.77 3.16 -3.82
CA ILE A 87 2.21 4.48 -3.51
C ILE A 87 0.71 4.51 -3.78
N HIS A 88 0.27 3.93 -4.91
CA HIS A 88 -1.14 3.80 -5.25
C HIS A 88 -1.92 3.15 -4.10
N GLU A 89 -1.42 2.03 -3.59
CA GLU A 89 -2.10 1.31 -2.51
C GLU A 89 -2.06 2.09 -1.19
N LEU A 90 -0.93 2.72 -0.87
CA LEU A 90 -0.83 3.56 0.34
C LEU A 90 -1.82 4.72 0.32
N MET A 91 -2.05 5.32 -0.86
CA MET A 91 -2.98 6.44 -1.01
C MET A 91 -4.44 6.05 -0.76
N HIS A 92 -4.77 4.76 -0.85
CA HIS A 92 -6.11 4.28 -0.50
C HIS A 92 -6.37 4.29 1.01
N ILE A 93 -5.34 4.38 1.84
CA ILE A 93 -5.50 4.36 3.30
C ILE A 93 -6.03 5.71 3.77
N PRO A 94 -7.22 5.77 4.41
CA PRO A 94 -7.75 7.02 4.89
C PRO A 94 -6.99 7.53 6.12
N ARG A 95 -7.06 8.84 6.35
CA ARG A 95 -6.35 9.47 7.48
C ARG A 95 -6.83 8.99 8.84
N THR A 96 -8.06 8.49 8.92
CA THR A 96 -8.60 7.91 10.16
C THR A 96 -7.96 6.57 10.51
N PHE A 97 -7.39 5.87 9.52
CA PHE A 97 -6.91 4.49 9.64
C PHE A 97 -7.98 3.58 10.28
N GLY A 98 -9.24 3.84 9.94
CA GLY A 98 -10.40 3.28 10.63
C GLY A 98 -11.15 2.19 9.88
N GLY A 99 -10.52 1.59 8.87
CA GLY A 99 -11.16 0.64 7.97
C GLY A 99 -11.84 1.37 6.82
N GLY A 100 -11.89 0.71 5.66
CA GLY A 100 -12.35 1.34 4.44
C GLY A 100 -11.20 2.02 3.68
N PHE A 101 -11.52 2.61 2.54
CA PHE A 101 -10.51 3.11 1.60
C PHE A 101 -10.91 4.46 1.02
N ARG A 102 -9.91 5.27 0.65
CA ARG A 102 -10.12 6.44 -0.19
C ARG A 102 -10.37 5.98 -1.63
N HIS A 103 -11.25 6.68 -2.32
CA HIS A 103 -11.69 6.28 -3.66
C HIS A 103 -10.78 6.84 -4.76
N HIS A 104 -11.09 6.47 -6.01
CA HIS A 104 -10.28 6.80 -7.17
C HIS A 104 -10.39 8.26 -7.63
N ASP A 105 -11.22 9.08 -7.02
CA ASP A 105 -11.17 10.54 -7.19
C ASP A 105 -9.88 11.13 -6.61
N HIS A 106 -9.41 10.56 -5.49
CA HIS A 106 -8.13 10.92 -4.87
C HIS A 106 -6.99 10.04 -5.41
N VAL A 107 -7.22 8.71 -5.50
CA VAL A 107 -6.22 7.75 -5.95
C VAL A 107 -6.35 7.57 -7.46
N CYS A 108 -5.75 8.47 -8.21
CA CYS A 108 -5.76 8.43 -9.67
C CYS A 108 -4.32 8.51 -10.19
N SER A 109 -4.14 8.17 -11.47
CA SER A 109 -2.83 8.12 -12.10
C SER A 109 -2.04 9.43 -11.93
N GLN A 110 -2.72 10.57 -12.10
CA GLN A 110 -2.09 11.88 -11.97
C GLN A 110 -1.56 12.13 -10.56
N ASN A 111 -2.37 11.84 -9.54
CA ASN A 111 -1.99 12.07 -8.15
C ASN A 111 -0.90 11.07 -7.70
N VAL A 112 -0.99 9.82 -8.15
CA VAL A 112 0.03 8.81 -7.84
C VAL A 112 1.38 9.20 -8.43
N LYS A 113 1.40 9.67 -9.67
CA LYS A 113 2.64 10.12 -10.33
C LYS A 113 3.24 11.33 -9.62
N ALA A 114 2.40 12.26 -9.17
CA ALA A 114 2.85 13.42 -8.42
C ALA A 114 3.50 13.00 -7.10
N GLU A 115 2.92 12.03 -6.41
CA GLU A 115 3.49 11.50 -5.16
C GLU A 115 4.78 10.73 -5.39
N LEU A 116 4.87 9.98 -6.48
CA LEU A 116 6.10 9.28 -6.84
C LEU A 116 7.24 10.28 -7.10
N GLU A 117 6.93 11.37 -7.81
CA GLU A 117 7.91 12.42 -8.06
C GLU A 117 8.34 13.11 -6.77
N ARG A 118 7.39 13.40 -5.88
CA ARG A 118 7.68 13.98 -4.57
C ARG A 118 8.56 13.05 -3.73
N TYR A 119 8.28 11.77 -3.74
CA TYR A 119 9.08 10.77 -3.05
C TYR A 119 10.52 10.74 -3.60
N ALA A 120 10.68 10.70 -4.91
CA ALA A 120 12.00 10.69 -5.56
C ALA A 120 12.81 11.94 -5.20
N ASN A 121 12.17 13.10 -5.19
CA ASN A 121 12.83 14.36 -4.83
C ASN A 121 13.27 14.37 -3.36
N MET A 122 12.47 13.84 -2.46
CA MET A 122 12.81 13.75 -1.04
C MET A 122 13.97 12.77 -0.81
N GLN A 123 14.07 11.70 -1.59
CA GLN A 123 15.18 10.77 -1.50
C GLN A 123 16.51 11.44 -1.88
N VAL A 124 16.51 12.30 -2.89
CA VAL A 124 17.68 13.07 -3.29
C VAL A 124 18.12 14.02 -2.18
N LEU A 125 17.18 14.65 -1.48
CA LEU A 125 17.48 15.60 -0.40
C LEU A 125 18.07 14.92 0.85
N VAL A 126 17.72 13.67 1.10
CA VAL A 126 18.19 12.92 2.27
C VAL A 126 19.58 12.34 2.07
N LYS A 127 19.98 12.20 0.82
CA LYS A 127 21.33 11.77 0.48
C LYS A 127 22.29 12.96 0.55
#